data_6ea4846970b9174c4b12320b1efa9f95
#
_entry.id   6ea4846970b9174c4b12320b1efa9f95
#
_cell.length_a   1.000
_cell.length_b   1.000
_cell.length_c   1.000
_cell.angle_alpha   90.00
_cell.angle_beta   90.00
_cell.angle_gamma   90.00
#
_symmetry.space_group_name_H-M   'P 1'
#
loop_
_entity.id
_entity.type
_entity.pdbx_description
1 polymer ?
#
loop_
_entity_poly.entity_id
_entity_poly.type
_entity_poly.pdbx_seq_one_letter_code
_entity_poly.pdbx_strand_id
1 'polypeptide(L)'
;MSHQTVIVLDFGGQYNQLIARRVRECGVYCEVKPYTTPLADIRAMNPIGIIFTGGPNSVYDPKSPQVDPAIFTWGVPILGICYGCQLMAHNLGGRVTEAQDDSAREYGKTETYFDSACKLFKGLPAQGITWMSHGDYMEKVPEGFALVAHSDACPNVAICDESRGFYGVQYHPEVNHTEHGTDMIRNFLYEVCGAAGDWTMGDYKETAIRQIREKVGDGKVLLALSGGVDSSVAAALVAEAVGSQLTCVFVDHGLMRLNEGDEVEEAFKKWDINFVRANAEELFLSKLSGVSEPERKRKIIGEEFIRCLLYT
;
A
#
# COMPACT_ATOMS: atom_id res chain seq x y z
N MET A 1 18.09 -14.02 7.16
CA MET A 1 18.42 -12.87 8.06
C MET A 1 17.13 -12.11 8.30
N SER A 2 16.87 -11.66 9.52
CA SER A 2 15.71 -10.82 9.79
C SER A 2 16.06 -9.38 9.36
N HIS A 3 15.37 -8.85 8.35
CA HIS A 3 15.50 -7.45 7.96
C HIS A 3 14.91 -6.53 9.01
N GLN A 4 15.41 -5.30 9.09
CA GLN A 4 14.71 -4.25 9.81
C GLN A 4 13.37 -3.99 9.16
N THR A 5 12.31 -3.96 9.96
CA THR A 5 10.93 -3.90 9.46
C THR A 5 10.25 -2.58 9.82
N VAL A 6 9.55 -2.00 8.87
CA VAL A 6 8.59 -0.89 9.09
C VAL A 6 7.17 -1.44 8.95
N ILE A 7 6.28 -1.05 9.86
CA ILE A 7 4.87 -1.43 9.76
C ILE A 7 4.08 -0.27 9.15
N VAL A 8 3.31 -0.58 8.12
CA VAL A 8 2.35 0.35 7.50
C VAL A 8 0.96 -0.04 8.01
N LEU A 9 0.36 0.78 8.88
CA LEU A 9 -0.99 0.56 9.38
C LEU A 9 -2.01 1.15 8.41
N ASP A 10 -2.87 0.29 7.89
CA ASP A 10 -3.89 0.61 6.89
C ASP A 10 -5.19 1.06 7.56
N PHE A 11 -5.58 2.31 7.33
CA PHE A 11 -6.82 2.93 7.79
C PHE A 11 -7.91 2.99 6.70
N GLY A 12 -7.78 2.20 5.65
CA GLY A 12 -8.75 2.12 4.55
C GLY A 12 -8.50 3.12 3.42
N GLY A 13 -7.34 3.74 3.37
CA GLY A 13 -6.94 4.65 2.30
C GLY A 13 -6.64 3.93 0.98
N GLN A 14 -6.72 4.66 -0.13
CA GLN A 14 -6.48 4.09 -1.47
C GLN A 14 -4.99 3.84 -1.76
N TYR A 15 -4.07 4.47 -1.03
CA TYR A 15 -2.64 4.50 -1.34
C TYR A 15 -1.76 3.70 -0.38
N ASN A 16 -2.34 2.87 0.50
CA ASN A 16 -1.60 2.06 1.46
C ASN A 16 -0.52 1.17 0.83
N GLN A 17 -0.84 0.49 -0.28
CA GLN A 17 0.12 -0.32 -1.03
C GLN A 17 1.20 0.52 -1.71
N LEU A 18 0.86 1.74 -2.12
CA LEU A 18 1.82 2.66 -2.71
C LEU A 18 2.83 3.16 -1.66
N ILE A 19 2.38 3.43 -0.42
CA ILE A 19 3.27 3.73 0.71
C ILE A 19 4.25 2.58 0.94
N ALA A 20 3.75 1.34 1.01
CA ALA A 20 4.60 0.16 1.17
C ALA A 20 5.61 0.01 0.03
N ARG A 21 5.19 0.30 -1.21
CA ARG A 21 6.08 0.30 -2.37
C ARG A 21 7.19 1.35 -2.22
N ARG A 22 6.87 2.59 -1.80
CA ARG A 22 7.88 3.64 -1.58
C ARG A 22 8.90 3.26 -0.49
N VAL A 23 8.44 2.66 0.59
CA VAL A 23 9.34 2.15 1.65
C VAL A 23 10.30 1.11 1.08
N ARG A 24 9.80 0.16 0.28
CA ARG A 24 10.62 -0.88 -0.36
C ARG A 24 11.57 -0.32 -1.42
N GLU A 25 11.15 0.68 -2.20
CA GLU A 25 12.01 1.40 -3.15
C GLU A 25 13.16 2.14 -2.43
N CYS A 26 12.99 2.48 -1.16
CA CYS A 26 14.05 3.00 -0.31
C CYS A 26 14.96 1.91 0.30
N GLY A 27 14.82 0.66 -0.06
CA GLY A 27 15.65 -0.44 0.45
C GLY A 27 15.32 -0.90 1.87
N VAL A 28 14.09 -0.67 2.35
CA VAL A 28 13.63 -1.06 3.68
C VAL A 28 12.44 -2.02 3.56
N TYR A 29 12.48 -3.12 4.32
CA TYR A 29 11.35 -4.06 4.37
C TYR A 29 10.16 -3.45 5.11
N CYS A 30 8.95 -3.70 4.62
CA CYS A 30 7.74 -3.32 5.33
C CYS A 30 6.61 -4.33 5.16
N GLU A 31 5.75 -4.38 6.17
CA GLU A 31 4.49 -5.12 6.14
C GLU A 31 3.30 -4.17 6.30
N VAL A 32 2.27 -4.39 5.48
CA VAL A 32 0.99 -3.69 5.62
C VAL A 32 0.10 -4.51 6.56
N LYS A 33 -0.38 -3.88 7.61
CA LYS A 33 -1.29 -4.48 8.58
C LYS A 33 -2.55 -3.62 8.72
N PRO A 34 -3.73 -4.21 8.88
CA PRO A 34 -4.93 -3.44 9.19
C PRO A 34 -4.79 -2.73 10.53
N TYR A 35 -5.40 -1.56 10.67
CA TYR A 35 -5.39 -0.76 11.91
C TYR A 35 -5.93 -1.54 13.13
N THR A 36 -6.74 -2.58 12.88
CA THR A 36 -7.29 -3.48 13.91
C THR A 36 -6.30 -4.48 14.46
N THR A 37 -5.07 -4.54 13.92
CA THR A 37 -4.05 -5.47 14.41
C THR A 37 -3.71 -5.16 15.87
N PRO A 38 -3.78 -6.15 16.78
CA PRO A 38 -3.46 -5.94 18.17
C PRO A 38 -2.04 -5.37 18.37
N LEU A 39 -1.89 -4.39 19.26
CA LEU A 39 -0.59 -3.76 19.52
C LEU A 39 0.48 -4.77 19.96
N ALA A 40 0.08 -5.84 20.66
CA ALA A 40 0.98 -6.92 21.07
C ALA A 40 1.59 -7.64 19.84
N ASP A 41 0.80 -7.87 18.79
CA ASP A 41 1.26 -8.51 17.57
C ASP A 41 2.20 -7.58 16.78
N ILE A 42 1.90 -6.28 16.74
CA ILE A 42 2.79 -5.28 16.13
C ILE A 42 4.13 -5.23 16.89
N ARG A 43 4.09 -5.26 18.23
CA ARG A 43 5.29 -5.29 19.08
C ARG A 43 6.14 -6.52 18.84
N ALA A 44 5.52 -7.68 18.64
CA ALA A 44 6.21 -8.94 18.36
C ALA A 44 7.03 -8.89 17.06
N MET A 45 6.66 -8.04 16.10
CA MET A 45 7.41 -7.83 14.84
C MET A 45 8.65 -6.94 15.03
N ASN A 46 8.81 -6.31 16.20
CA ASN A 46 9.92 -5.44 16.54
C ASN A 46 10.24 -4.38 15.45
N PRO A 47 9.27 -3.55 15.03
CA PRO A 47 9.48 -2.59 13.95
C PRO A 47 10.42 -1.45 14.39
N ILE A 48 11.20 -0.93 13.41
CA ILE A 48 12.02 0.27 13.61
C ILE A 48 11.24 1.56 13.41
N GLY A 49 10.04 1.51 12.82
CA GLY A 49 9.16 2.64 12.59
C GLY A 49 7.77 2.17 12.17
N ILE A 50 6.79 3.06 12.33
CA ILE A 50 5.40 2.81 11.94
C ILE A 50 4.93 3.95 11.04
N ILE A 51 4.20 3.63 9.97
CA ILE A 51 3.55 4.60 9.11
C ILE A 51 2.05 4.43 9.21
N PHE A 52 1.32 5.47 9.59
CA PHE A 52 -0.14 5.52 9.55
C PHE A 52 -0.57 6.05 8.19
N THR A 53 -1.38 5.31 7.47
CA THR A 53 -1.84 5.69 6.13
C THR A 53 -2.94 6.74 6.17
N GLY A 54 -3.30 7.26 5.01
CA GLY A 54 -4.56 7.99 4.83
C GLY A 54 -5.78 7.09 5.04
N GLY A 55 -6.95 7.70 5.13
CA GLY A 55 -8.23 7.03 5.28
C GLY A 55 -9.40 7.94 4.90
N PRO A 56 -10.59 7.39 4.61
CA PRO A 56 -11.74 8.16 4.15
C PRO A 56 -12.57 8.79 5.26
N ASN A 57 -12.22 8.56 6.53
CA ASN A 57 -13.02 8.92 7.68
C ASN A 57 -12.52 10.21 8.34
N SER A 58 -13.38 10.84 9.14
CA SER A 58 -13.02 11.94 10.03
C SER A 58 -12.66 11.42 11.43
N VAL A 59 -11.53 11.85 11.99
CA VAL A 59 -10.99 11.30 13.26
C VAL A 59 -11.89 11.52 14.48
N TYR A 60 -12.77 12.50 14.42
CA TYR A 60 -13.76 12.83 15.46
C TYR A 60 -15.07 12.03 15.36
N ASP A 61 -15.29 11.27 14.29
CA ASP A 61 -16.43 10.35 14.20
C ASP A 61 -16.13 9.11 15.08
N PRO A 62 -17.01 8.77 16.04
CA PRO A 62 -16.83 7.61 16.92
C PRO A 62 -16.71 6.26 16.20
N LYS A 63 -17.14 6.17 14.93
CA LYS A 63 -17.05 4.96 14.11
C LYS A 63 -15.76 4.89 13.27
N SER A 64 -14.98 5.95 13.30
CA SER A 64 -13.73 6.01 12.54
C SER A 64 -12.67 5.06 13.07
N PRO A 65 -11.79 4.54 12.22
CA PRO A 65 -10.66 3.71 12.62
C PRO A 65 -9.81 4.40 13.69
N GLN A 66 -9.57 3.71 14.80
CA GLN A 66 -8.74 4.18 15.91
C GLN A 66 -7.60 3.20 16.17
N VAL A 67 -6.59 3.65 16.90
CA VAL A 67 -5.49 2.81 17.39
C VAL A 67 -5.52 2.72 18.90
N ASP A 68 -4.88 1.69 19.47
CA ASP A 68 -4.57 1.65 20.88
C ASP A 68 -3.64 2.83 21.25
N PRO A 69 -4.05 3.76 22.13
CA PRO A 69 -3.22 4.92 22.50
C PRO A 69 -1.84 4.55 23.05
N ALA A 70 -1.65 3.34 23.55
CA ALA A 70 -0.36 2.85 24.02
C ALA A 70 0.69 2.77 22.91
N ILE A 71 0.31 2.87 21.63
CA ILE A 71 1.24 2.96 20.51
C ILE A 71 2.09 4.24 20.58
N PHE A 72 1.52 5.34 21.08
CA PHE A 72 2.21 6.64 21.21
C PHE A 72 3.18 6.72 22.40
N THR A 73 3.13 5.75 23.32
CA THR A 73 4.02 5.68 24.47
C THR A 73 5.08 4.59 24.34
N TRP A 74 5.11 3.89 23.23
CA TRP A 74 5.99 2.74 23.02
C TRP A 74 7.44 3.13 22.68
N GLY A 75 7.67 4.34 22.17
CA GLY A 75 9.02 4.81 21.81
C GLY A 75 9.47 4.41 20.40
N VAL A 76 8.57 3.95 19.54
CA VAL A 76 8.84 3.69 18.13
C VAL A 76 8.46 4.92 17.32
N PRO A 77 9.30 5.39 16.37
CA PRO A 77 8.99 6.51 15.48
C PRO A 77 7.71 6.29 14.68
N ILE A 78 6.92 7.36 14.50
CA ILE A 78 5.66 7.30 13.75
C ILE A 78 5.61 8.41 12.69
N LEU A 79 5.28 8.05 11.46
CA LEU A 79 4.90 8.97 10.39
C LEU A 79 3.40 8.85 10.12
N GLY A 80 2.62 9.90 10.35
CA GLY A 80 1.21 9.98 9.99
C GLY A 80 1.03 10.67 8.63
N ILE A 81 0.26 10.07 7.73
CA ILE A 81 -0.05 10.61 6.40
C ILE A 81 -1.55 10.89 6.32
N CYS A 82 -1.96 12.12 5.99
CA CYS A 82 -3.34 12.56 5.83
C CYS A 82 -4.19 12.18 7.07
N TYR A 83 -5.10 11.22 6.97
CA TYR A 83 -5.87 10.70 8.11
C TYR A 83 -4.95 10.27 9.27
N GLY A 84 -3.84 9.60 8.99
CA GLY A 84 -2.89 9.15 10.02
C GLY A 84 -2.22 10.32 10.77
N CYS A 85 -1.96 11.45 10.10
CA CYS A 85 -1.50 12.68 10.73
C CYS A 85 -2.58 13.26 11.66
N GLN A 86 -3.81 13.34 11.18
CA GLN A 86 -4.95 13.84 11.94
C GLN A 86 -5.25 12.95 13.16
N LEU A 87 -5.19 11.63 12.99
CA LEU A 87 -5.38 10.65 14.07
C LEU A 87 -4.32 10.80 15.18
N MET A 88 -3.06 10.97 14.79
CA MET A 88 -1.98 11.21 15.73
C MET A 88 -2.19 12.55 16.48
N ALA A 89 -2.51 13.63 15.77
CA ALA A 89 -2.78 14.92 16.37
C ALA A 89 -3.97 14.87 17.33
N HIS A 90 -5.07 14.22 16.96
CA HIS A 90 -6.27 14.07 17.77
C HIS A 90 -5.98 13.31 19.08
N ASN A 91 -5.27 12.18 19.01
CA ASN A 91 -4.94 11.37 20.19
C ASN A 91 -3.95 12.05 21.15
N LEU A 92 -3.14 12.99 20.65
CA LEU A 92 -2.12 13.69 21.43
C LEU A 92 -2.55 15.07 21.91
N GLY A 93 -3.85 15.41 21.82
CA GLY A 93 -4.43 16.63 22.38
C GLY A 93 -4.47 17.82 21.42
N GLY A 94 -4.21 17.60 20.15
CA GLY A 94 -4.51 18.54 19.07
C GLY A 94 -6.01 18.57 18.75
N ARG A 95 -6.39 19.42 17.80
CA ARG A 95 -7.77 19.50 17.31
C ARG A 95 -7.81 19.43 15.81
N VAL A 96 -8.64 18.53 15.31
CA VAL A 96 -8.98 18.37 13.90
C VAL A 96 -10.43 18.77 13.71
N THR A 97 -10.73 19.51 12.67
CA THR A 97 -12.07 20.03 12.37
C THR A 97 -12.36 19.95 10.87
N GLU A 98 -13.64 19.90 10.54
CA GLU A 98 -14.08 20.01 9.15
C GLU A 98 -13.89 21.45 8.65
N ALA A 99 -13.43 21.61 7.41
CA ALA A 99 -13.37 22.90 6.75
C ALA A 99 -14.79 23.45 6.55
N GLN A 100 -15.07 24.61 7.16
CA GLN A 100 -16.40 25.22 7.14
C GLN A 100 -16.76 25.85 5.80
N ASP A 101 -15.75 26.15 4.99
CA ASP A 101 -15.93 26.66 3.63
C ASP A 101 -14.98 25.96 2.65
N ASP A 102 -15.24 26.11 1.36
CA ASP A 102 -14.45 25.46 0.32
C ASP A 102 -13.00 25.99 0.22
N SER A 103 -12.70 27.13 0.86
CA SER A 103 -11.37 27.76 0.83
C SER A 103 -10.34 27.04 1.72
N ALA A 104 -10.81 26.30 2.74
CA ALA A 104 -9.97 25.52 3.64
C ALA A 104 -9.87 24.04 3.25
N ARG A 105 -10.62 23.62 2.21
CA ARG A 105 -10.50 22.28 1.61
C ARG A 105 -9.46 22.30 0.52
N GLU A 106 -8.50 21.41 0.59
CA GLU A 106 -7.45 21.33 -0.43
C GLU A 106 -7.53 19.99 -1.17
N TYR A 107 -7.73 20.08 -2.48
CA TYR A 107 -7.74 18.93 -3.39
C TYR A 107 -6.84 19.20 -4.59
N GLY A 108 -5.87 18.31 -4.84
CA GLY A 108 -4.97 18.40 -5.96
C GLY A 108 -3.60 18.98 -5.61
N LYS A 109 -2.97 19.65 -6.58
CA LYS A 109 -1.62 20.19 -6.45
C LYS A 109 -1.64 21.49 -5.67
N THR A 110 -0.91 21.54 -4.57
CA THR A 110 -0.81 22.70 -3.68
C THR A 110 0.66 23.05 -3.44
N GLU A 111 1.01 24.32 -3.56
CA GLU A 111 2.34 24.81 -3.18
C GLU A 111 2.49 24.78 -1.65
N THR A 112 3.55 24.15 -1.19
CA THR A 112 3.81 23.94 0.24
C THR A 112 5.20 24.40 0.60
N TYR A 113 5.34 25.08 1.72
CA TYR A 113 6.59 25.63 2.25
C TYR A 113 7.06 24.75 3.40
N PHE A 114 8.34 24.35 3.37
CA PHE A 114 8.94 23.39 4.30
C PHE A 114 10.00 24.04 5.17
N ASP A 115 10.04 23.70 6.45
CA ASP A 115 11.17 24.02 7.32
C ASP A 115 12.31 23.01 7.07
N SER A 116 13.35 23.46 6.41
CA SER A 116 14.51 22.64 6.08
C SER A 116 15.34 22.17 7.29
N ALA A 117 15.09 22.71 8.48
CA ALA A 117 15.71 22.24 9.72
C ALA A 117 15.08 20.91 10.22
N CYS A 118 13.83 20.61 9.82
CA CYS A 118 13.16 19.35 10.14
C CYS A 118 13.83 18.18 9.42
N LYS A 119 14.08 17.08 10.13
CA LYS A 119 14.70 15.88 9.55
C LYS A 119 13.94 15.33 8.36
N LEU A 120 12.59 15.44 8.36
CA LEU A 120 11.75 14.96 7.27
C LEU A 120 12.06 15.67 5.94
N PHE A 121 12.45 16.94 5.99
CA PHE A 121 12.74 17.78 4.83
C PHE A 121 14.24 18.03 4.60
N LYS A 122 15.09 17.29 5.29
CA LYS A 122 16.56 17.42 5.15
C LYS A 122 16.99 17.22 3.70
N GLY A 123 17.72 18.20 3.17
CA GLY A 123 18.25 18.16 1.81
C GLY A 123 17.22 18.44 0.71
N LEU A 124 16.00 18.81 1.05
CA LEU A 124 14.96 19.16 0.09
C LEU A 124 14.88 20.69 -0.11
N PRO A 125 14.29 21.16 -1.23
CA PRO A 125 13.96 22.57 -1.40
C PRO A 125 13.03 23.08 -0.29
N ALA A 126 13.09 24.37 0.02
CA ALA A 126 12.24 24.99 1.05
C ALA A 126 10.77 25.12 0.61
N GLN A 127 10.45 24.81 -0.64
CA GLN A 127 9.10 24.77 -1.18
C GLN A 127 8.99 23.74 -2.29
N GLY A 128 7.77 23.24 -2.55
CA GLY A 128 7.46 22.30 -3.61
C GLY A 128 5.98 22.01 -3.72
N ILE A 129 5.60 21.33 -4.77
CA ILE A 129 4.19 20.92 -5.00
C ILE A 129 3.91 19.64 -4.21
N THR A 130 2.83 19.68 -3.42
CA THR A 130 2.31 18.51 -2.72
C THR A 130 0.91 18.17 -3.19
N TRP A 131 0.52 16.90 -3.07
CA TRP A 131 -0.82 16.43 -3.42
C TRP A 131 -1.71 16.40 -2.19
N MET A 132 -2.65 17.33 -2.14
CA MET A 132 -3.65 17.41 -1.07
C MET A 132 -4.91 16.64 -1.46
N SER A 133 -5.55 16.01 -0.49
CA SER A 133 -6.83 15.32 -0.65
C SER A 133 -7.55 15.26 0.70
N HIS A 134 -7.99 16.41 1.23
CA HIS A 134 -8.62 16.48 2.54
C HIS A 134 -9.72 17.53 2.64
N GLY A 135 -10.80 17.17 3.36
CA GLY A 135 -11.86 18.10 3.79
C GLY A 135 -11.72 18.49 5.26
N ASP A 136 -11.03 17.67 6.05
CA ASP A 136 -10.69 17.95 7.46
C ASP A 136 -9.26 18.46 7.55
N TYR A 137 -8.99 19.39 8.46
CA TYR A 137 -7.65 19.91 8.69
C TYR A 137 -7.33 20.00 10.18
N MET A 138 -6.05 20.04 10.51
CA MET A 138 -5.58 20.23 11.87
C MET A 138 -5.67 21.71 12.24
N GLU A 139 -6.64 22.05 13.08
CA GLU A 139 -6.85 23.42 13.56
C GLU A 139 -5.86 23.77 14.67
N LYS A 140 -5.58 22.81 15.58
CA LYS A 140 -4.66 23.00 16.70
C LYS A 140 -3.62 21.88 16.70
N VAL A 141 -2.36 22.29 16.67
CA VAL A 141 -1.20 21.40 16.80
C VAL A 141 -1.12 20.90 18.25
N PRO A 142 -0.82 19.60 18.50
CA PRO A 142 -0.64 19.07 19.84
C PRO A 142 0.52 19.75 20.58
N GLU A 143 0.46 19.78 21.91
CA GLU A 143 1.56 20.29 22.73
C GLU A 143 2.85 19.47 22.52
N GLY A 144 3.97 20.19 22.40
CA GLY A 144 5.29 19.59 22.14
C GLY A 144 5.60 19.35 20.66
N PHE A 145 4.64 19.57 19.76
CA PHE A 145 4.90 19.50 18.31
C PHE A 145 5.29 20.87 17.76
N ALA A 146 6.25 20.88 16.85
CA ALA A 146 6.59 22.01 16.00
C ALA A 146 5.78 21.94 14.68
N LEU A 147 5.37 23.10 14.19
CA LEU A 147 4.86 23.28 12.84
C LEU A 147 6.06 23.33 11.87
N VAL A 148 6.09 22.45 10.86
CA VAL A 148 7.24 22.31 9.96
C VAL A 148 6.89 22.41 8.47
N ALA A 149 5.60 22.55 8.13
CA ALA A 149 5.17 22.95 6.78
C ALA A 149 3.80 23.61 6.81
N HIS A 150 3.58 24.53 5.86
CA HIS A 150 2.31 25.23 5.63
C HIS A 150 2.07 25.45 4.14
N SER A 151 0.83 25.67 3.77
CA SER A 151 0.41 26.24 2.48
C SER A 151 -0.24 27.60 2.69
N ASP A 152 -0.60 28.28 1.62
CA ASP A 152 -1.33 29.55 1.71
C ASP A 152 -2.74 29.38 2.32
N ALA A 153 -3.38 28.23 2.09
CA ALA A 153 -4.72 27.94 2.59
C ALA A 153 -4.71 27.18 3.93
N CYS A 154 -3.72 26.33 4.18
CA CYS A 154 -3.64 25.51 5.39
C CYS A 154 -2.36 25.86 6.19
N PRO A 155 -2.50 26.42 7.41
CA PRO A 155 -1.32 26.78 8.22
C PRO A 155 -0.61 25.57 8.83
N ASN A 156 -1.28 24.42 8.98
CA ASN A 156 -0.77 23.25 9.71
C ASN A 156 -0.69 22.01 8.78
N VAL A 157 0.16 22.11 7.75
CA VAL A 157 0.32 21.04 6.73
C VAL A 157 1.23 19.92 7.21
N ALA A 158 2.27 20.22 7.98
CA ALA A 158 3.11 19.18 8.59
C ALA A 158 3.57 19.59 9.98
N ILE A 159 3.64 18.59 10.85
CA ILE A 159 4.04 18.74 12.25
C ILE A 159 5.09 17.70 12.63
N CYS A 160 5.94 18.01 13.60
CA CYS A 160 6.82 17.00 14.18
C CYS A 160 7.05 17.20 15.68
N ASP A 161 7.30 16.09 16.37
CA ASP A 161 7.96 16.03 17.66
C ASP A 161 9.22 15.17 17.50
N GLU A 162 10.33 15.83 17.27
CA GLU A 162 11.61 15.15 17.05
C GLU A 162 12.08 14.35 18.25
N SER A 163 11.70 14.74 19.47
CA SER A 163 12.10 14.07 20.70
C SER A 163 11.48 12.68 20.82
N ARG A 164 10.26 12.50 20.31
CA ARG A 164 9.55 11.23 20.28
C ARG A 164 9.65 10.51 18.92
N GLY A 165 10.21 11.18 17.90
CA GLY A 165 10.26 10.66 16.54
C GLY A 165 8.90 10.65 15.85
N PHE A 166 7.99 11.57 16.18
CA PHE A 166 6.66 11.67 15.58
C PHE A 166 6.62 12.76 14.51
N TYR A 167 6.16 12.38 13.33
CA TYR A 167 6.02 13.24 12.17
C TYR A 167 4.65 13.07 11.56
N GLY A 168 4.04 14.14 11.12
CA GLY A 168 2.75 14.10 10.45
C GLY A 168 2.73 15.03 9.26
N VAL A 169 2.17 14.57 8.15
CA VAL A 169 1.94 15.35 6.92
C VAL A 169 0.48 15.22 6.48
N GLN A 170 -0.14 16.35 6.09
CA GLN A 170 -1.52 16.36 5.63
C GLN A 170 -1.65 15.87 4.18
N TYR A 171 -0.63 16.08 3.36
CA TYR A 171 -0.56 15.65 1.97
C TYR A 171 -0.10 14.19 1.84
N HIS A 172 -0.10 13.70 0.60
CA HIS A 172 0.27 12.34 0.22
C HIS A 172 1.69 12.31 -0.39
N PRO A 173 2.75 12.00 0.38
CA PRO A 173 4.12 11.93 -0.14
C PRO A 173 4.34 10.70 -1.04
N GLU A 174 3.50 9.68 -0.95
CA GLU A 174 3.61 8.44 -1.71
C GLU A 174 3.25 8.57 -3.18
N VAL A 175 2.43 9.58 -3.57
CA VAL A 175 1.97 9.75 -4.94
C VAL A 175 2.96 10.54 -5.80
N ASN A 176 2.99 10.27 -7.11
CA ASN A 176 3.90 10.95 -8.05
C ASN A 176 3.64 12.45 -8.23
N HIS A 177 2.49 12.94 -7.77
CA HIS A 177 2.13 14.37 -7.85
C HIS A 177 2.76 15.21 -6.73
N THR A 178 3.28 14.56 -5.69
CA THR A 178 4.06 15.22 -4.64
C THR A 178 5.54 15.22 -5.04
N GLU A 179 6.10 16.41 -5.22
CA GLU A 179 7.53 16.58 -5.48
C GLU A 179 8.34 16.15 -4.27
N HIS A 180 9.43 15.41 -4.50
CA HIS A 180 10.30 14.88 -3.43
C HIS A 180 9.62 13.97 -2.39
N GLY A 181 8.40 13.49 -2.64
CA GLY A 181 7.66 12.68 -1.66
C GLY A 181 8.39 11.39 -1.26
N THR A 182 9.06 10.73 -2.21
CA THR A 182 9.89 9.55 -1.91
C THR A 182 11.11 9.91 -1.06
N ASP A 183 11.69 11.09 -1.23
CA ASP A 183 12.82 11.55 -0.42
C ASP A 183 12.37 11.89 1.02
N MET A 184 11.16 12.42 1.21
CA MET A 184 10.56 12.61 2.53
C MET A 184 10.38 11.27 3.25
N ILE A 185 9.84 10.27 2.57
CA ILE A 185 9.72 8.91 3.13
C ILE A 185 11.11 8.35 3.45
N ARG A 186 12.09 8.50 2.57
CA ARG A 186 13.48 8.10 2.80
C ARG A 186 14.07 8.78 4.02
N ASN A 187 13.86 10.08 4.19
CA ASN A 187 14.33 10.83 5.36
C ASN A 187 13.72 10.28 6.66
N PHE A 188 12.42 9.98 6.67
CA PHE A 188 11.81 9.31 7.82
C PHE A 188 12.48 7.97 8.13
N LEU A 189 12.72 7.14 7.11
CA LEU A 189 13.31 5.82 7.30
C LEU A 189 14.77 5.88 7.81
N TYR A 190 15.59 6.76 7.23
CA TYR A 190 17.02 6.79 7.54
C TYR A 190 17.39 7.76 8.66
N GLU A 191 16.84 8.98 8.64
CA GLU A 191 17.21 10.02 9.60
C GLU A 191 16.45 9.91 10.93
N VAL A 192 15.26 9.26 10.91
CA VAL A 192 14.41 9.14 12.10
C VAL A 192 14.40 7.71 12.61
N CYS A 193 14.10 6.72 11.76
CA CYS A 193 14.05 5.31 12.15
C CYS A 193 15.42 4.62 12.21
N GLY A 194 16.48 5.23 11.64
CA GLY A 194 17.81 4.62 11.59
C GLY A 194 17.90 3.35 10.75
N ALA A 195 17.17 3.31 9.64
CA ALA A 195 17.18 2.16 8.74
C ALA A 195 18.57 1.91 8.16
N ALA A 196 18.97 0.63 8.06
CA ALA A 196 20.25 0.21 7.48
C ALA A 196 20.22 0.05 5.96
N GLY A 197 19.02 0.00 5.34
CA GLY A 197 18.88 -0.27 3.91
C GLY A 197 19.26 -1.71 3.54
N ASP A 198 18.90 -2.65 4.40
CA ASP A 198 19.33 -4.06 4.34
C ASP A 198 18.38 -4.95 3.51
N TRP A 199 17.42 -4.36 2.80
CA TRP A 199 16.43 -5.10 2.01
C TRP A 199 16.54 -4.79 0.52
N THR A 200 16.48 -5.86 -0.30
CA THR A 200 16.42 -5.76 -1.77
C THR A 200 15.32 -6.63 -2.35
N MET A 201 14.90 -6.35 -3.61
CA MET A 201 13.96 -7.23 -4.32
C MET A 201 14.52 -8.64 -4.56
N GLY A 202 15.85 -8.80 -4.64
CA GLY A 202 16.50 -10.11 -4.73
C GLY A 202 16.26 -10.93 -3.46
N ASP A 203 16.47 -10.34 -2.30
CA ASP A 203 16.25 -11.00 -1.00
C ASP A 203 14.76 -11.37 -0.83
N TYR A 204 13.86 -10.51 -1.30
CA TYR A 204 12.42 -10.80 -1.31
C TYR A 204 12.10 -12.03 -2.16
N LYS A 205 12.65 -12.12 -3.38
CA LYS A 205 12.44 -13.26 -4.28
C LYS A 205 12.88 -14.58 -3.61
N GLU A 206 14.08 -14.62 -3.06
CA GLU A 206 14.60 -15.82 -2.39
C GLU A 206 13.76 -16.21 -1.17
N THR A 207 13.34 -15.21 -0.38
CA THR A 207 12.50 -15.43 0.79
C THR A 207 11.11 -15.93 0.39
N ALA A 208 10.49 -15.33 -0.63
CA ALA A 208 9.18 -15.75 -1.14
C ALA A 208 9.22 -17.20 -1.67
N ILE A 209 10.25 -17.56 -2.44
CA ILE A 209 10.44 -18.93 -2.96
C ILE A 209 10.54 -19.93 -1.81
N ARG A 210 11.36 -19.63 -0.78
CA ARG A 210 11.50 -20.50 0.40
C ARG A 210 10.16 -20.67 1.13
N GLN A 211 9.44 -19.57 1.40
CA GLN A 211 8.14 -19.60 2.08
C GLN A 211 7.09 -20.39 1.28
N ILE A 212 7.08 -20.25 -0.05
CA ILE A 212 6.20 -21.02 -0.92
C ILE A 212 6.51 -22.52 -0.80
N ARG A 213 7.78 -22.92 -0.87
CA ARG A 213 8.21 -24.33 -0.71
C ARG A 213 7.78 -24.90 0.64
N GLU A 214 8.02 -24.18 1.72
CA GLU A 214 7.65 -24.59 3.07
C GLU A 214 6.13 -24.75 3.21
N LYS A 215 5.36 -23.83 2.63
CA LYS A 215 3.90 -23.86 2.71
C LYS A 215 3.26 -24.95 1.83
N VAL A 216 3.81 -25.19 0.66
CA VAL A 216 3.29 -26.18 -0.30
C VAL A 216 3.71 -27.60 0.11
N GLY A 217 4.95 -27.80 0.56
CA GLY A 217 5.47 -29.13 0.86
C GLY A 217 5.30 -30.09 -0.32
N ASP A 218 4.67 -31.25 -0.07
CA ASP A 218 4.35 -32.26 -1.10
C ASP A 218 3.02 -32.01 -1.81
N GLY A 219 2.35 -30.88 -1.53
CA GLY A 219 1.05 -30.53 -2.10
C GLY A 219 1.15 -30.09 -3.56
N LYS A 220 0.00 -29.90 -4.19
CA LYS A 220 -0.12 -29.33 -5.54
C LYS A 220 -0.66 -27.92 -5.48
N VAL A 221 -0.25 -27.08 -6.42
CA VAL A 221 -0.70 -25.68 -6.53
C VAL A 221 -1.48 -25.53 -7.83
N LEU A 222 -2.68 -24.97 -7.74
CA LEU A 222 -3.47 -24.51 -8.88
C LEU A 222 -3.40 -22.98 -8.92
N LEU A 223 -3.02 -22.43 -10.07
CA LEU A 223 -2.94 -20.99 -10.29
C LEU A 223 -3.77 -20.61 -11.51
N ALA A 224 -4.73 -19.71 -11.31
CA ALA A 224 -5.46 -19.07 -12.39
C ALA A 224 -4.59 -18.02 -13.06
N LEU A 225 -4.28 -18.22 -14.34
CA LEU A 225 -3.44 -17.30 -15.11
C LEU A 225 -4.32 -16.40 -15.97
N SER A 226 -4.22 -15.09 -15.78
CA SER A 226 -5.03 -14.10 -16.50
C SER A 226 -4.30 -13.48 -17.70
N GLY A 227 -3.03 -13.81 -17.94
CA GLY A 227 -2.17 -13.11 -18.90
C GLY A 227 -1.65 -11.76 -18.42
N GLY A 228 -2.11 -11.23 -17.28
CA GLY A 228 -1.63 -10.00 -16.68
C GLY A 228 -0.30 -10.17 -15.92
N VAL A 229 0.36 -9.05 -15.62
CA VAL A 229 1.67 -9.03 -14.94
C VAL A 229 1.63 -9.73 -13.59
N ASP A 230 0.63 -9.46 -12.76
CA ASP A 230 0.56 -9.99 -11.38
C ASP A 230 0.47 -11.52 -11.35
N SER A 231 -0.43 -12.09 -12.17
CA SER A 231 -0.58 -13.55 -12.27
C SER A 231 0.67 -14.22 -12.86
N SER A 232 1.35 -13.55 -13.80
CA SER A 232 2.59 -14.04 -14.39
C SER A 232 3.74 -14.03 -13.40
N VAL A 233 3.87 -12.98 -12.59
CA VAL A 233 4.87 -12.91 -11.50
C VAL A 233 4.59 -13.97 -10.43
N ALA A 234 3.34 -14.16 -10.05
CA ALA A 234 2.95 -15.23 -9.13
C ALA A 234 3.29 -16.60 -9.70
N ALA A 235 2.99 -16.86 -10.98
CA ALA A 235 3.34 -18.11 -11.66
C ALA A 235 4.87 -18.33 -11.67
N ALA A 236 5.67 -17.28 -11.94
CA ALA A 236 7.13 -17.34 -11.94
C ALA A 236 7.69 -17.75 -10.57
N LEU A 237 7.24 -17.10 -9.50
CA LEU A 237 7.68 -17.39 -8.13
C LEU A 237 7.30 -18.80 -7.71
N VAL A 238 6.06 -19.22 -7.99
CA VAL A 238 5.59 -20.56 -7.63
C VAL A 238 6.29 -21.64 -8.48
N ALA A 239 6.48 -21.41 -9.78
CA ALA A 239 7.21 -22.34 -10.67
C ALA A 239 8.66 -22.55 -10.19
N GLU A 240 9.38 -21.49 -9.83
CA GLU A 240 10.74 -21.56 -9.30
C GLU A 240 10.78 -22.27 -7.91
N ALA A 241 9.69 -22.13 -7.15
CA ALA A 241 9.60 -22.77 -5.84
C ALA A 241 9.30 -24.27 -5.91
N VAL A 242 8.32 -24.69 -6.74
CA VAL A 242 7.74 -26.04 -6.67
C VAL A 242 7.69 -26.77 -8.02
N GLY A 243 8.08 -26.13 -9.12
CA GLY A 243 8.18 -26.76 -10.45
C GLY A 243 6.90 -27.48 -10.89
N SER A 244 7.01 -28.77 -11.19
CA SER A 244 5.92 -29.62 -11.69
C SER A 244 4.73 -29.81 -10.74
N GLN A 245 4.82 -29.38 -9.46
CA GLN A 245 3.67 -29.36 -8.56
C GLN A 245 2.70 -28.22 -8.91
N LEU A 246 3.13 -27.23 -9.74
CA LEU A 246 2.29 -26.12 -10.21
C LEU A 246 1.50 -26.52 -11.44
N THR A 247 0.19 -26.30 -11.39
CA THR A 247 -0.68 -26.29 -12.56
C THR A 247 -1.21 -24.88 -12.79
N CYS A 248 -0.87 -24.30 -13.94
CA CYS A 248 -1.41 -23.01 -14.38
C CYS A 248 -2.57 -23.25 -15.34
N VAL A 249 -3.74 -22.69 -15.04
CA VAL A 249 -4.89 -22.75 -15.92
C VAL A 249 -5.16 -21.37 -16.50
N PHE A 250 -5.06 -21.26 -17.81
CA PHE A 250 -5.44 -20.07 -18.57
C PHE A 250 -6.80 -20.29 -19.21
N VAL A 251 -7.79 -19.49 -18.86
CA VAL A 251 -9.14 -19.57 -19.39
C VAL A 251 -9.30 -18.59 -20.54
N ASP A 252 -9.36 -19.12 -21.76
CA ASP A 252 -9.67 -18.34 -22.96
C ASP A 252 -11.18 -18.19 -23.09
N HIS A 253 -11.69 -17.07 -22.63
CA HIS A 253 -13.12 -16.78 -22.56
C HIS A 253 -13.64 -15.94 -23.75
N GLY A 254 -12.83 -15.74 -24.79
CA GLY A 254 -13.23 -15.02 -26.01
C GLY A 254 -13.31 -13.49 -25.85
N LEU A 255 -12.98 -12.93 -24.67
CA LEU A 255 -12.95 -11.49 -24.42
C LEU A 255 -11.50 -10.99 -24.28
N MET A 256 -10.55 -11.78 -24.76
CA MET A 256 -9.12 -11.47 -24.76
C MET A 256 -8.74 -10.53 -25.91
N ARG A 257 -7.55 -9.96 -25.83
CA ARG A 257 -6.95 -9.24 -26.96
C ARG A 257 -6.63 -10.23 -28.08
N LEU A 258 -6.51 -9.73 -29.30
CA LEU A 258 -6.13 -10.55 -30.43
C LEU A 258 -4.80 -11.28 -30.17
N ASN A 259 -4.79 -12.60 -30.33
CA ASN A 259 -3.67 -13.51 -30.12
C ASN A 259 -3.14 -13.60 -28.66
N GLU A 260 -3.76 -12.94 -27.67
CA GLU A 260 -3.28 -12.95 -26.29
C GLU A 260 -3.17 -14.33 -25.69
N GLY A 261 -4.12 -15.23 -25.99
CA GLY A 261 -4.09 -16.64 -25.55
C GLY A 261 -2.87 -17.40 -26.09
N ASP A 262 -2.51 -17.18 -27.36
CA ASP A 262 -1.36 -17.82 -27.99
C ASP A 262 -0.04 -17.26 -27.45
N GLU A 263 0.03 -15.95 -27.20
CA GLU A 263 1.19 -15.29 -26.59
C GLU A 263 1.44 -15.80 -25.17
N VAL A 264 0.40 -15.96 -24.36
CA VAL A 264 0.50 -16.50 -22.99
C VAL A 264 0.96 -17.96 -23.04
N GLU A 265 0.36 -18.79 -23.87
CA GLU A 265 0.76 -20.19 -24.03
C GLU A 265 2.23 -20.31 -24.45
N GLU A 266 2.71 -19.53 -25.43
CA GLU A 266 4.11 -19.55 -25.89
C GLU A 266 5.07 -19.07 -24.79
N ALA A 267 4.67 -18.07 -23.99
CA ALA A 267 5.51 -17.56 -22.90
C ALA A 267 5.75 -18.64 -21.82
N PHE A 268 4.76 -19.47 -21.53
CA PHE A 268 4.84 -20.46 -20.47
C PHE A 268 5.28 -21.86 -20.93
N LYS A 269 5.32 -22.15 -22.23
CA LYS A 269 5.81 -23.44 -22.78
C LYS A 269 7.22 -23.85 -22.35
N LYS A 270 8.07 -22.89 -22.02
CA LYS A 270 9.48 -23.11 -21.64
C LYS A 270 9.67 -23.41 -20.14
N TRP A 271 8.61 -23.33 -19.37
CA TRP A 271 8.67 -23.50 -17.92
C TRP A 271 8.34 -24.95 -17.55
N ASP A 272 9.00 -25.47 -16.53
CA ASP A 272 8.70 -26.79 -15.95
C ASP A 272 7.46 -26.75 -15.06
N ILE A 273 6.28 -26.55 -15.69
CA ILE A 273 4.98 -26.46 -15.04
C ILE A 273 3.92 -27.19 -15.87
N ASN A 274 2.81 -27.56 -15.23
CA ASN A 274 1.65 -28.04 -15.96
C ASN A 274 0.84 -26.83 -16.43
N PHE A 275 0.87 -26.57 -17.75
CA PHE A 275 0.06 -25.50 -18.34
C PHE A 275 -1.16 -26.06 -19.04
N VAL A 276 -2.34 -25.52 -18.72
CA VAL A 276 -3.62 -25.93 -19.32
C VAL A 276 -4.32 -24.69 -19.87
N ARG A 277 -4.63 -24.69 -21.17
CA ARG A 277 -5.51 -23.69 -21.80
C ARG A 277 -6.93 -24.26 -21.89
N ALA A 278 -7.87 -23.65 -21.16
CA ALA A 278 -9.29 -23.96 -21.24
C ALA A 278 -9.95 -23.08 -22.30
N ASN A 279 -10.25 -23.62 -23.46
CA ASN A 279 -10.96 -22.93 -24.54
C ASN A 279 -12.46 -22.85 -24.20
N ALA A 280 -12.89 -21.74 -23.64
CA ALA A 280 -14.23 -21.50 -23.09
C ALA A 280 -15.00 -20.37 -23.80
N GLU A 281 -14.50 -19.86 -24.93
CA GLU A 281 -15.07 -18.73 -25.67
C GLU A 281 -16.58 -18.93 -25.92
N GLU A 282 -16.98 -20.04 -26.51
CA GLU A 282 -18.37 -20.30 -26.83
C GLU A 282 -19.27 -20.34 -25.57
N LEU A 283 -18.76 -20.89 -24.47
CA LEU A 283 -19.45 -20.95 -23.18
C LEU A 283 -19.72 -19.55 -22.65
N PHE A 284 -18.69 -18.71 -22.61
CA PHE A 284 -18.82 -17.34 -22.06
C PHE A 284 -19.71 -16.45 -22.95
N LEU A 285 -19.48 -16.46 -24.25
CA LEU A 285 -20.23 -15.63 -25.18
C LEU A 285 -21.72 -16.01 -25.21
N SER A 286 -22.05 -17.32 -25.17
CA SER A 286 -23.46 -17.76 -25.11
C SER A 286 -24.16 -17.27 -23.84
N LYS A 287 -23.51 -17.32 -22.68
CA LYS A 287 -24.09 -16.87 -21.40
C LYS A 287 -24.18 -15.35 -21.27
N LEU A 288 -23.32 -14.62 -21.97
CA LEU A 288 -23.33 -13.16 -22.00
C LEU A 288 -24.29 -12.60 -23.05
N SER A 289 -24.79 -13.43 -23.95
CA SER A 289 -25.71 -13.01 -25.01
C SER A 289 -26.97 -12.36 -24.42
N GLY A 290 -27.29 -11.13 -24.87
CA GLY A 290 -28.45 -10.35 -24.39
C GLY A 290 -28.29 -9.74 -22.99
N VAL A 291 -27.16 -9.92 -22.32
CA VAL A 291 -26.89 -9.30 -21.00
C VAL A 291 -26.25 -7.93 -21.20
N SER A 292 -26.96 -6.85 -20.87
CA SER A 292 -26.47 -5.46 -20.98
C SER A 292 -25.96 -4.89 -19.64
N GLU A 293 -26.51 -5.37 -18.52
CA GLU A 293 -26.23 -4.84 -17.18
C GLU A 293 -24.82 -5.26 -16.72
N PRO A 294 -23.92 -4.28 -16.36
CA PRO A 294 -22.52 -4.56 -16.08
C PRO A 294 -22.29 -5.51 -14.92
N GLU A 295 -23.05 -5.37 -13.83
CA GLU A 295 -22.88 -6.18 -12.62
C GLU A 295 -23.28 -7.64 -12.86
N ARG A 296 -24.32 -7.84 -13.68
CA ARG A 296 -24.73 -9.18 -14.10
C ARG A 296 -23.67 -9.85 -14.98
N LYS A 297 -23.03 -9.08 -15.90
CA LYS A 297 -21.89 -9.58 -16.69
C LYS A 297 -20.76 -10.06 -15.79
N ARG A 298 -20.36 -9.24 -14.80
CA ARG A 298 -19.28 -9.61 -13.86
C ARG A 298 -19.57 -10.90 -13.10
N LYS A 299 -20.80 -11.06 -12.62
CA LYS A 299 -21.22 -12.28 -11.91
C LYS A 299 -21.15 -13.52 -12.81
N ILE A 300 -21.64 -13.43 -14.03
CA ILE A 300 -21.58 -14.53 -15.01
C ILE A 300 -20.12 -14.89 -15.31
N ILE A 301 -19.29 -13.90 -15.62
CA ILE A 301 -17.87 -14.12 -15.93
C ILE A 301 -17.15 -14.77 -14.74
N GLY A 302 -17.34 -14.25 -13.54
CA GLY A 302 -16.69 -14.78 -12.34
C GLY A 302 -17.12 -16.21 -12.02
N GLU A 303 -18.40 -16.53 -12.13
CA GLU A 303 -18.94 -17.88 -11.90
C GLU A 303 -18.37 -18.88 -12.90
N GLU A 304 -18.43 -18.58 -14.20
CA GLU A 304 -17.95 -19.49 -15.24
C GLU A 304 -16.43 -19.65 -15.20
N PHE A 305 -15.70 -18.60 -14.86
CA PHE A 305 -14.26 -18.67 -14.68
C PHE A 305 -13.87 -19.68 -13.59
N ILE A 306 -14.53 -19.61 -12.43
CA ILE A 306 -14.31 -20.58 -11.34
C ILE A 306 -14.70 -21.99 -11.76
N ARG A 307 -15.80 -22.16 -12.48
CA ARG A 307 -16.19 -23.48 -13.02
C ARG A 307 -15.15 -24.05 -13.97
N CYS A 308 -14.61 -23.24 -14.88
CA CYS A 308 -13.52 -23.67 -15.75
C CYS A 308 -12.30 -24.13 -14.95
N LEU A 309 -11.91 -23.39 -13.89
CA LEU A 309 -10.77 -23.79 -13.05
C LEU A 309 -10.99 -25.11 -12.30
N LEU A 310 -12.22 -25.42 -11.89
CA LEU A 310 -12.53 -26.61 -11.08
C LEU A 310 -12.74 -27.85 -11.93
N TYR A 311 -13.11 -27.72 -13.21
CA TYR A 311 -13.48 -28.85 -14.08
C TYR A 311 -12.50 -29.07 -15.25
N THR A 312 -11.42 -28.28 -15.31
CA THR A 312 -10.32 -28.50 -16.25
C THR A 312 -9.20 -29.31 -15.61
#